data_9e979cc8513cdf3900fd6337894c1017
#
_entry.id   9e979cc8513cdf3900fd6337894c1017
#
_cell.length_a   1.000
_cell.length_b   1.000
_cell.length_c   1.000
_cell.angle_alpha   90.00
_cell.angle_beta   90.00
_cell.angle_gamma   90.00
#
_symmetry.space_group_name_H-M   'P 1'
#
loop_
_entity.id
_entity.type
_entity.pdbx_description
1 polymer ?
#
loop_
_entity_poly.entity_id
_entity_poly.type
_entity_poly.pdbx_seq_one_letter_code
_entity_poly.pdbx_strand_id
1 'polypeptide(L)'
;QIVVAEENGAMTGFVTIDTSGYLDQLVVAPETWGSDLGNLLIAEAKTMSPRGITLLVNTDNARAIRFYERNGFVHTHDDVNPVSGRKVYGMAWKP
;
A
#
# COMPACT_ATOMS: atom_id res chain seq x y z
N GLN A 1 7.68 9.04 -6.37
CA GLN A 1 8.35 9.19 -5.06
C GLN A 1 8.43 7.85 -4.32
N ILE A 2 9.48 7.68 -3.58
CA ILE A 2 9.69 6.49 -2.76
C ILE A 2 10.03 6.92 -1.33
N VAL A 3 9.40 6.27 -0.35
CA VAL A 3 9.75 6.42 1.06
C VAL A 3 10.32 5.09 1.53
N VAL A 4 11.49 5.15 2.15
CA VAL A 4 12.21 3.97 2.64
C VAL A 4 12.26 4.03 4.16
N ALA A 5 11.95 2.90 4.81
CA ALA A 5 12.15 2.73 6.25
C ALA A 5 13.45 1.95 6.47
N GLU A 6 14.27 2.43 7.39
CA GLU A 6 15.54 1.80 7.74
C GLU A 6 15.61 1.58 9.24
N GLU A 7 16.22 0.47 9.62
CA GLU A 7 16.48 0.14 11.02
C GLU A 7 17.86 -0.48 11.12
N ASN A 8 18.72 0.10 11.97
CA ASN A 8 20.11 -0.37 12.16
C ASN A 8 20.89 -0.44 10.84
N GLY A 9 20.64 0.49 9.93
CA GLY A 9 21.33 0.54 8.64
C GLY A 9 20.78 -0.40 7.58
N ALA A 10 19.75 -1.18 7.89
CA ALA A 10 19.11 -2.09 6.94
C ALA A 10 17.73 -1.55 6.54
N MET A 11 17.40 -1.69 5.26
CA MET A 11 16.07 -1.32 4.77
C MET A 11 15.05 -2.34 5.27
N THR A 12 14.02 -1.88 5.99
CA THR A 12 12.97 -2.72 6.54
C THR A 12 11.66 -2.63 5.77
N GLY A 13 11.53 -1.65 4.90
CA GLY A 13 10.36 -1.53 4.05
C GLY A 13 10.41 -0.30 3.18
N PHE A 14 9.51 -0.22 2.21
CA PHE A 14 9.37 0.98 1.38
C PHE A 14 7.97 1.07 0.80
N VAL A 15 7.60 2.26 0.38
CA VAL A 15 6.37 2.54 -0.36
C VAL A 15 6.70 3.42 -1.56
N THR A 16 6.10 3.12 -2.70
CA THR A 16 6.21 3.97 -3.89
C THR A 16 4.84 4.50 -4.26
N ILE A 17 4.79 5.79 -4.57
CA ILE A 17 3.56 6.46 -4.96
C ILE A 17 3.87 7.42 -6.10
N ASP A 18 3.03 7.45 -7.13
CA ASP A 18 3.23 8.34 -8.26
C ASP A 18 2.53 9.69 -8.05
N THR A 19 2.69 10.59 -9.01
CA THR A 19 2.14 11.95 -8.92
C THR A 19 0.62 12.00 -8.99
N SER A 20 -0.02 10.92 -9.46
CA SER A 20 -1.49 10.83 -9.49
C SER A 20 -2.08 10.29 -8.18
N GLY A 21 -1.23 9.86 -7.24
CA GLY A 21 -1.67 9.26 -6.00
C GLY A 21 -1.84 7.74 -6.08
N TYR A 22 -1.34 7.11 -7.15
CA TYR A 22 -1.38 5.66 -7.26
C TYR A 22 -0.23 5.04 -6.48
N LEU A 23 -0.57 4.18 -5.51
CA LEU A 23 0.39 3.42 -4.73
C LEU A 23 0.76 2.16 -5.50
N ASP A 24 1.97 2.12 -6.05
CA ASP A 24 2.42 1.02 -6.88
C ASP A 24 2.95 -0.15 -6.04
N GLN A 25 3.76 0.15 -5.02
CA GLN A 25 4.35 -0.88 -4.17
C GLN A 25 4.37 -0.45 -2.71
N LEU A 26 4.08 -1.40 -1.84
CA LEU A 26 4.31 -1.29 -0.40
C LEU A 26 4.93 -2.62 0.03
N VAL A 27 6.17 -2.56 0.49
CA VAL A 27 6.93 -3.75 0.88
C VAL A 27 7.44 -3.57 2.30
N VAL A 28 7.25 -4.58 3.13
CA VAL A 28 7.74 -4.62 4.51
C VAL A 28 8.49 -5.93 4.70
N ALA A 29 9.70 -5.85 5.25
CA ALA A 29 10.51 -7.04 5.48
C ALA A 29 9.75 -8.03 6.40
N PRO A 30 9.82 -9.35 6.12
CA PRO A 30 9.03 -10.33 6.88
C PRO A 30 9.27 -10.29 8.39
N GLU A 31 10.47 -10.01 8.83
CA GLU A 31 10.81 -9.92 10.25
C GLU A 31 10.17 -8.73 10.97
N THR A 32 9.62 -7.79 10.22
CA THR A 32 8.92 -6.63 10.78
C THR A 32 7.41 -6.71 10.63
N TRP A 33 6.90 -7.82 10.09
CA TRP A 33 5.46 -8.03 9.97
C TRP A 33 4.84 -8.09 11.37
N GLY A 34 3.70 -7.42 11.52
CA GLY A 34 3.03 -7.31 12.82
C GLY A 34 3.49 -6.13 13.66
N SER A 35 4.52 -5.41 13.21
CA SER A 35 4.93 -4.14 13.81
C SER A 35 4.10 -2.99 13.22
N ASP A 36 4.33 -1.77 13.72
CA ASP A 36 3.66 -0.58 13.20
C ASP A 36 4.29 -0.03 11.92
N LEU A 37 5.32 -0.69 11.39
CA LEU A 37 6.07 -0.14 10.26
C LEU A 37 5.19 0.09 9.03
N GLY A 38 4.33 -0.88 8.69
CA GLY A 38 3.40 -0.73 7.58
C GLY A 38 2.48 0.47 7.75
N ASN A 39 1.97 0.67 8.97
CA ASN A 39 1.11 1.82 9.28
C ASN A 39 1.86 3.13 9.15
N LEU A 40 3.13 3.17 9.56
CA LEU A 40 3.97 4.37 9.41
C LEU A 40 4.23 4.69 7.94
N LEU A 41 4.50 3.68 7.12
CA LEU A 41 4.71 3.87 5.68
C LEU A 41 3.46 4.37 4.99
N ILE A 42 2.29 3.83 5.34
CA ILE A 42 1.03 4.31 4.75
C ILE A 42 0.70 5.73 5.19
N ALA A 43 1.04 6.09 6.43
CA ALA A 43 0.86 7.45 6.92
C ALA A 43 1.74 8.44 6.15
N GLU A 44 2.98 8.07 5.84
CA GLU A 44 3.86 8.88 5.00
C GLU A 44 3.31 9.01 3.57
N ALA A 45 2.77 7.93 3.01
CA ALA A 45 2.14 7.97 1.70
C ALA A 45 0.97 8.95 1.67
N LYS A 46 0.15 8.98 2.72
CA LYS A 46 -0.96 9.93 2.85
C LYS A 46 -0.46 11.37 2.89
N THR A 47 0.67 11.61 3.55
CA THR A 47 1.30 12.93 3.59
C THR A 47 1.78 13.36 2.20
N MET A 48 2.34 12.42 1.43
CA MET A 48 2.81 12.70 0.07
C MET A 48 1.67 12.90 -0.92
N SER A 49 0.51 12.30 -0.66
CA SER A 49 -0.64 12.37 -1.55
C SER A 49 -1.89 12.76 -0.75
N PRO A 50 -1.95 14.02 -0.29
CA PRO A 50 -3.02 14.45 0.62
C PRO A 50 -4.41 14.49 -0.03
N ARG A 51 -4.50 14.42 -1.35
CA ARG A 51 -5.78 14.42 -2.06
C ARG A 51 -6.40 13.03 -2.17
N GLY A 52 -5.62 11.99 -1.87
CA GLY A 52 -6.10 10.63 -1.90
C GLY A 52 -5.08 9.67 -2.47
N ILE A 53 -5.30 8.39 -2.24
CA ILE A 53 -4.44 7.31 -2.71
C ILE A 53 -5.32 6.23 -3.32
N THR A 54 -4.91 5.70 -4.47
CA THR A 54 -5.54 4.53 -5.07
C THR A 54 -4.53 3.39 -5.17
N LEU A 55 -5.02 2.15 -5.17
CA LEU A 55 -4.16 0.98 -5.34
C LEU A 55 -4.95 -0.19 -5.91
N LEU A 56 -4.20 -1.20 -6.37
CA LEU A 56 -4.75 -2.50 -6.73
C LEU A 56 -4.13 -3.55 -5.81
N VAL A 57 -4.95 -4.49 -5.36
CA VAL A 57 -4.52 -5.59 -4.49
C VAL A 57 -5.12 -6.90 -4.98
N ASN A 58 -4.33 -7.98 -4.95
CA ASN A 58 -4.84 -9.30 -5.35
C ASN A 58 -5.99 -9.72 -4.45
N THR A 59 -7.05 -10.29 -5.04
CA THR A 59 -8.25 -10.68 -4.29
C THR A 59 -8.00 -11.77 -3.27
N ASP A 60 -6.95 -12.57 -3.46
CA ASP A 60 -6.57 -13.63 -2.54
C ASP A 60 -5.62 -13.16 -1.42
N ASN A 61 -5.23 -11.90 -1.43
CA ASN A 61 -4.33 -11.34 -0.41
C ASN A 61 -5.14 -10.72 0.72
N ALA A 62 -5.78 -11.58 1.51
CA ALA A 62 -6.66 -11.14 2.60
C ALA A 62 -5.92 -10.29 3.65
N ARG A 63 -4.65 -10.58 3.89
CA ARG A 63 -3.84 -9.82 4.86
C ARG A 63 -3.65 -8.37 4.41
N ALA A 64 -3.30 -8.16 3.15
CA ALA A 64 -3.12 -6.81 2.61
C ALA A 64 -4.44 -6.05 2.58
N ILE A 65 -5.53 -6.72 2.16
CA ILE A 65 -6.85 -6.10 2.12
C ILE A 65 -7.24 -5.60 3.51
N ARG A 66 -7.10 -6.43 4.55
CA ARG A 66 -7.40 -6.02 5.92
C ARG A 66 -6.51 -4.87 6.40
N PHE A 67 -5.24 -4.90 6.01
CA PHE A 67 -4.31 -3.84 6.34
C PHE A 67 -4.76 -2.51 5.75
N TYR A 68 -5.11 -2.49 4.47
CA TYR A 68 -5.60 -1.27 3.82
C TYR A 68 -6.91 -0.79 4.41
N GLU A 69 -7.84 -1.70 4.71
CA GLU A 69 -9.09 -1.34 5.35
C GLU A 69 -8.89 -0.68 6.70
N ARG A 70 -7.97 -1.21 7.52
CA ARG A 70 -7.63 -0.60 8.82
C ARG A 70 -7.03 0.79 8.67
N ASN A 71 -6.44 1.10 7.53
CA ASN A 71 -5.85 2.40 7.25
C ASN A 71 -6.79 3.33 6.47
N GLY A 72 -8.07 3.01 6.41
CA GLY A 72 -9.09 3.88 5.84
C GLY A 72 -9.34 3.72 4.35
N PHE A 73 -8.78 2.70 3.73
CA PHE A 73 -9.06 2.40 2.33
C PHE A 73 -10.36 1.63 2.19
N VAL A 74 -11.08 1.90 1.12
CA VAL A 74 -12.33 1.21 0.80
C VAL A 74 -12.24 0.58 -0.59
N HIS A 75 -12.94 -0.52 -0.79
CA HIS A 75 -13.05 -1.19 -2.08
C HIS A 75 -13.83 -0.28 -3.06
N THR A 76 -13.29 -0.09 -4.25
CA THR A 76 -13.90 0.78 -5.26
C THR A 76 -14.43 0.00 -6.46
N HIS A 77 -13.70 -1.02 -6.91
CA HIS A 77 -14.09 -1.80 -8.08
C HIS A 77 -13.30 -3.09 -8.16
N ASP A 78 -13.79 -4.02 -8.96
CA ASP A 78 -13.09 -5.24 -9.31
C ASP A 78 -12.37 -5.03 -10.64
N ASP A 79 -11.21 -5.63 -10.80
CA ASP A 79 -10.40 -5.48 -12.00
C ASP A 79 -9.56 -6.74 -12.22
N VAL A 80 -8.81 -6.74 -13.31
CA VAL A 80 -7.89 -7.82 -13.66
C VAL A 80 -6.53 -7.19 -13.95
N ASN A 81 -5.48 -7.76 -13.35
CA ASN A 81 -4.12 -7.30 -13.64
C ASN A 81 -3.79 -7.62 -15.11
N PRO A 82 -3.46 -6.61 -15.95
CA PRO A 82 -3.24 -6.83 -17.37
C PRO A 82 -2.01 -7.67 -17.69
N VAL A 83 -1.07 -7.77 -16.75
CA VAL A 83 0.16 -8.54 -16.94
C VAL A 83 -0.01 -9.99 -16.51
N SER A 84 -0.55 -10.22 -15.31
CA SER A 84 -0.67 -11.56 -14.73
C SER A 84 -2.00 -12.24 -15.03
N GLY A 85 -3.03 -11.50 -15.40
CA GLY A 85 -4.40 -12.02 -15.56
C GLY A 85 -5.10 -12.32 -14.24
N ARG A 86 -4.49 -12.00 -13.10
CA ARG A 86 -5.06 -12.25 -11.79
C ARG A 86 -6.14 -11.22 -11.45
N LYS A 87 -7.15 -11.69 -10.73
CA LYS A 87 -8.19 -10.78 -10.22
C LYS A 87 -7.65 -9.90 -9.12
N VAL A 88 -7.99 -8.62 -9.16
CA VAL A 88 -7.59 -7.62 -8.17
C VAL A 88 -8.79 -6.81 -7.73
N TYR A 89 -8.69 -6.21 -6.54
CA TYR A 89 -9.61 -5.18 -6.08
C TYR A 89 -8.93 -3.82 -6.21
N GLY A 90 -9.64 -2.84 -6.74
CA GLY A 90 -9.26 -1.44 -6.60
C GLY A 90 -9.67 -0.96 -5.23
N MET A 91 -8.80 -0.25 -4.56
CA MET A 91 -9.08 0.37 -3.27
C MET A 91 -8.64 1.83 -3.29
N ALA A 92 -9.30 2.66 -2.49
CA ALA A 92 -8.98 4.08 -2.41
C ALA A 92 -9.11 4.59 -0.99
N TRP A 93 -8.23 5.52 -0.65
CA TRP A 93 -8.32 6.34 0.54
C TRP A 93 -8.51 7.79 0.14
N LYS A 94 -9.45 8.47 0.79
CA LYS A 94 -9.66 9.92 0.65
C LYS A 94 -9.66 10.56 2.02
N PRO A 95 -9.03 11.75 2.15
CA PRO A 95 -9.05 12.49 3.41
C PRO A 95 -10.42 12.97 3.79
#